data_90185041b35fd083416c45c2bf9fcf1c
#
_entry.id   90185041b35fd083416c45c2bf9fcf1c
#
_cell.length_a   1.000
_cell.length_b   1.000
_cell.length_c   1.000
_cell.angle_alpha   90.00
_cell.angle_beta   90.00
_cell.angle_gamma   90.00
#
_symmetry.space_group_name_H-M   'P 1'
#
loop_
_entity.id
_entity.type
_entity.pdbx_description
1 polymer ?
#
loop_
_entity_poly.entity_id
_entity_poly.type
_entity_poly.pdbx_seq_one_letter_code
_entity_poly.pdbx_strand_id
1 'polypeptide(L)'
;GFGKIGKKIKSLIQPFKCKIKIYDPNIKKYSSKKNLDLILKKSKIITLNIPYNKKNKYFINSKKLNQISNDSLLVNCSRGGLIDENALYKKLKNHKTFKAILDCFIIEPYFGKLTKLDNVILSPHVASFTQETRDKMEKNSFINCVKNLKI
;
A
#
# COMPACT_ATOMS: atom_id res chain seq x y z
N GLY A 1 1.60 -1.71 -7.77
CA GLY A 1 2.82 -0.93 -8.07
C GLY A 1 4.08 -1.77 -8.03
N PHE A 2 4.91 -1.61 -9.05
CA PHE A 2 6.15 -2.40 -9.19
C PHE A 2 7.38 -1.50 -9.45
N GLY A 3 7.40 -0.36 -8.75
CA GLY A 3 8.55 0.53 -8.65
C GLY A 3 9.65 -0.02 -7.73
N LYS A 4 10.53 0.84 -7.20
CA LYS A 4 11.65 0.43 -6.32
C LYS A 4 11.18 -0.39 -5.12
N ILE A 5 10.13 0.07 -4.41
CA ILE A 5 9.58 -0.60 -3.21
C ILE A 5 8.95 -1.95 -3.59
N GLY A 6 8.08 -1.99 -4.60
CA GLY A 6 7.42 -3.23 -5.01
C GLY A 6 8.40 -4.30 -5.49
N LYS A 7 9.49 -3.91 -6.17
CA LYS A 7 10.59 -4.83 -6.55
C LYS A 7 11.32 -5.36 -5.32
N LYS A 8 11.60 -4.51 -4.33
CA LYS A 8 12.26 -4.92 -3.08
C LYS A 8 11.38 -5.87 -2.28
N ILE A 9 10.09 -5.57 -2.12
CA ILE A 9 9.15 -6.47 -1.47
C ILE A 9 9.13 -7.84 -2.18
N LYS A 10 9.04 -7.86 -3.51
CA LYS A 10 9.10 -9.12 -4.27
C LYS A 10 10.35 -9.91 -3.92
N SER A 11 11.54 -9.30 -3.92
CA SER A 11 12.80 -9.99 -3.60
C SER A 11 12.82 -10.56 -2.18
N LEU A 12 12.23 -9.86 -1.21
CA LEU A 12 12.18 -10.29 0.19
C LEU A 12 11.21 -11.45 0.43
N ILE A 13 10.10 -11.51 -0.31
CA ILE A 13 9.09 -12.57 -0.11
C ILE A 13 9.29 -13.78 -1.04
N GLN A 14 10.14 -13.66 -2.05
CA GLN A 14 10.42 -14.75 -3.00
C GLN A 14 10.95 -16.04 -2.33
N PRO A 15 11.82 -15.98 -1.31
CA PRO A 15 12.30 -17.19 -0.60
C PRO A 15 11.18 -18.00 0.07
N PHE A 16 10.05 -17.38 0.42
CA PHE A 16 8.88 -18.07 0.99
C PHE A 16 8.07 -18.87 -0.04
N LYS A 17 8.53 -18.94 -1.31
CA LYS A 17 7.90 -19.69 -2.41
C LYS A 17 6.42 -19.36 -2.64
N CYS A 18 5.95 -18.19 -2.21
CA CYS A 18 4.58 -17.75 -2.41
C CYS A 18 4.32 -17.31 -3.86
N LYS A 19 3.09 -17.45 -4.33
CA LYS A 19 2.67 -17.02 -5.67
C LYS A 19 2.48 -15.51 -5.72
N ILE A 20 3.38 -14.80 -6.37
CA ILE A 20 3.37 -13.34 -6.47
C ILE A 20 2.68 -12.91 -7.76
N LYS A 21 1.69 -12.02 -7.64
CA LYS A 21 1.02 -11.34 -8.76
C LYS A 21 1.29 -9.84 -8.68
N ILE A 22 1.47 -9.22 -9.83
CA ILE A 22 1.86 -7.81 -9.93
C ILE A 22 0.86 -7.09 -10.82
N TYR A 23 0.42 -5.89 -10.39
CA TYR A 23 -0.27 -4.92 -11.22
C TYR A 23 0.48 -3.58 -11.15
N ASP A 24 0.79 -3.04 -12.32
CA ASP A 24 1.34 -1.69 -12.48
C ASP A 24 0.87 -1.13 -13.83
N PRO A 25 0.11 -0.02 -13.87
CA PRO A 25 -0.40 0.53 -15.11
C PRO A 25 0.67 1.05 -16.07
N ASN A 26 1.87 1.38 -15.55
CA ASN A 26 2.98 1.92 -16.33
C ASN A 26 3.89 0.83 -16.91
N ILE A 27 3.63 -0.42 -16.61
CA ILE A 27 4.42 -1.56 -17.12
C ILE A 27 3.51 -2.45 -17.96
N LYS A 28 3.67 -2.42 -19.28
CA LYS A 28 2.82 -3.12 -20.28
C LYS A 28 2.49 -4.56 -19.86
N LYS A 29 3.48 -5.33 -19.41
CA LYS A 29 3.32 -6.72 -18.95
C LYS A 29 2.36 -6.86 -17.76
N TYR A 30 2.20 -5.84 -16.93
CA TYR A 30 1.45 -5.89 -15.66
C TYR A 30 0.23 -4.96 -15.63
N SER A 31 -0.08 -4.24 -16.74
CA SER A 31 -1.09 -3.18 -16.79
C SER A 31 -2.53 -3.67 -17.04
N SER A 32 -2.73 -4.97 -17.32
CA SER A 32 -4.05 -5.50 -17.66
C SER A 32 -5.07 -5.35 -16.53
N LYS A 33 -6.24 -4.79 -16.84
CA LYS A 33 -7.38 -4.70 -15.91
C LYS A 33 -7.83 -6.08 -15.42
N LYS A 34 -7.84 -7.08 -16.30
CA LYS A 34 -8.13 -8.48 -15.95
C LYS A 34 -7.16 -9.02 -14.89
N ASN A 35 -5.89 -8.62 -14.96
CA ASN A 35 -4.89 -8.99 -13.97
C ASN A 35 -5.16 -8.31 -12.62
N LEU A 36 -5.55 -7.02 -12.61
CA LEU A 36 -5.96 -6.33 -11.39
C LEU A 36 -7.16 -7.01 -10.72
N ASP A 37 -8.22 -7.30 -11.48
CA ASP A 37 -9.41 -7.97 -10.97
C ASP A 37 -9.08 -9.36 -10.37
N LEU A 38 -8.17 -10.09 -11.02
CA LEU A 38 -7.70 -11.39 -10.52
C LEU A 38 -6.91 -11.25 -9.21
N ILE A 39 -6.06 -10.20 -9.09
CA ILE A 39 -5.33 -9.90 -7.85
C ILE A 39 -6.32 -9.60 -6.73
N LEU A 40 -7.29 -8.71 -6.95
CA LEU A 40 -8.26 -8.35 -5.94
C LEU A 40 -9.08 -9.56 -5.44
N LYS A 41 -9.53 -10.41 -6.37
CA LYS A 41 -10.38 -11.55 -6.03
C LYS A 41 -9.66 -12.73 -5.37
N LYS A 42 -8.39 -12.98 -5.73
CA LYS A 42 -7.71 -14.24 -5.40
C LYS A 42 -6.46 -14.09 -4.53
N SER A 43 -6.01 -12.88 -4.21
CA SER A 43 -4.84 -12.72 -3.36
C SER A 43 -5.21 -12.74 -1.88
N LYS A 44 -4.45 -13.50 -1.09
CA LYS A 44 -4.57 -13.50 0.37
C LYS A 44 -3.96 -12.26 1.01
N ILE A 45 -2.91 -11.71 0.40
CA ILE A 45 -2.25 -10.48 0.84
C ILE A 45 -2.17 -9.53 -0.35
N ILE A 46 -2.61 -8.30 -0.17
CA ILE A 46 -2.55 -7.23 -1.16
C ILE A 46 -1.79 -6.06 -0.56
N THR A 47 -0.71 -5.63 -1.19
CA THR A 47 0.06 -4.46 -0.77
C THR A 47 0.03 -3.36 -1.83
N LEU A 48 -0.15 -2.12 -1.39
CA LEU A 48 -0.14 -0.94 -2.24
C LEU A 48 1.24 -0.29 -2.20
N ASN A 49 1.87 -0.14 -3.38
CA ASN A 49 3.21 0.45 -3.53
C ASN A 49 3.20 1.46 -4.68
N ILE A 50 2.19 2.31 -4.73
CA ILE A 50 2.00 3.34 -5.77
C ILE A 50 2.03 4.74 -5.13
N PRO A 51 2.55 5.77 -5.82
CA PRO A 51 2.46 7.14 -5.35
C PRO A 51 1.00 7.61 -5.40
N TYR A 52 0.63 8.53 -4.49
CA TYR A 52 -0.67 9.18 -4.54
C TYR A 52 -0.65 10.37 -5.50
N ASN A 53 -1.70 10.51 -6.29
CA ASN A 53 -2.02 11.70 -7.07
C ASN A 53 -3.55 11.83 -7.24
N LYS A 54 -4.02 12.95 -7.80
CA LYS A 54 -5.47 13.19 -8.00
C LYS A 54 -6.16 12.11 -8.83
N LYS A 55 -5.46 11.50 -9.80
CA LYS A 55 -6.02 10.47 -10.71
C LYS A 55 -6.23 9.12 -10.03
N ASN A 56 -5.46 8.82 -8.97
CA ASN A 56 -5.57 7.55 -8.24
C ASN A 56 -6.13 7.72 -6.82
N LYS A 57 -6.75 8.87 -6.51
CA LYS A 57 -7.52 9.04 -5.28
C LYS A 57 -8.55 7.92 -5.16
N TYR A 58 -8.59 7.29 -3.99
CA TYR A 58 -9.44 6.12 -3.74
C TYR A 58 -9.26 5.01 -4.78
N PHE A 59 -7.99 4.75 -5.15
CA PHE A 59 -7.69 3.61 -6.04
C PHE A 59 -8.33 2.33 -5.53
N ILE A 60 -8.34 2.10 -4.22
CA ILE A 60 -9.12 1.07 -3.54
C ILE A 60 -10.39 1.72 -2.98
N ASN A 61 -11.40 1.85 -3.83
CA ASN A 61 -12.73 2.34 -3.49
C ASN A 61 -13.67 1.21 -3.04
N SER A 62 -14.91 1.54 -2.68
CA SER A 62 -15.92 0.58 -2.24
C SER A 62 -16.11 -0.58 -3.24
N LYS A 63 -16.17 -0.30 -4.55
CA LYS A 63 -16.31 -1.34 -5.58
C LYS A 63 -15.17 -2.35 -5.55
N LYS A 64 -13.91 -1.89 -5.44
CA LYS A 64 -12.76 -2.78 -5.38
C LYS A 64 -12.64 -3.49 -4.04
N LEU A 65 -12.97 -2.83 -2.93
CA LEU A 65 -13.05 -3.48 -1.62
C LEU A 65 -14.02 -4.66 -1.62
N ASN A 66 -15.18 -4.52 -2.29
CA ASN A 66 -16.15 -5.61 -2.42
C ASN A 66 -15.64 -6.77 -3.30
N GLN A 67 -14.68 -6.52 -4.20
CA GLN A 67 -14.04 -7.58 -4.98
C GLN A 67 -12.97 -8.35 -4.18
N ILE A 68 -12.39 -7.75 -3.15
CA ILE A 68 -11.37 -8.40 -2.32
C ILE A 68 -12.03 -9.47 -1.46
N SER A 69 -11.43 -10.66 -1.43
CA SER A 69 -11.90 -11.77 -0.61
C SER A 69 -11.98 -11.38 0.88
N ASN A 70 -12.98 -11.90 1.58
CA ASN A 70 -13.23 -11.57 2.99
C ASN A 70 -12.20 -12.19 3.95
N ASP A 71 -11.30 -13.03 3.48
CA ASP A 71 -10.19 -13.63 4.23
C ASP A 71 -8.82 -13.09 3.80
N SER A 72 -8.81 -11.91 3.18
CA SER A 72 -7.58 -11.25 2.71
C SER A 72 -7.06 -10.21 3.71
N LEU A 73 -5.76 -9.94 3.60
CA LEU A 73 -5.06 -8.85 4.28
C LEU A 73 -4.74 -7.74 3.26
N LEU A 74 -5.20 -6.52 3.53
CA LEU A 74 -4.85 -5.32 2.77
C LEU A 74 -3.79 -4.51 3.51
N VAL A 75 -2.66 -4.23 2.86
CA VAL A 75 -1.52 -3.48 3.44
C VAL A 75 -1.33 -2.17 2.67
N ASN A 76 -1.29 -1.05 3.39
CA ASN A 76 -0.98 0.25 2.82
C ASN A 76 0.02 1.03 3.70
N CYS A 77 1.28 1.03 3.26
CA CYS A 77 2.35 1.88 3.79
C CYS A 77 2.78 2.92 2.73
N SER A 78 1.89 3.26 1.80
CA SER A 78 2.19 4.23 0.73
C SER A 78 1.63 5.61 1.04
N ARG A 79 0.32 5.82 0.84
CA ARG A 79 -0.38 7.09 1.15
C ARG A 79 -1.84 6.80 1.47
N GLY A 80 -2.40 7.51 2.45
CA GLY A 80 -3.78 7.32 2.92
C GLY A 80 -4.84 7.52 1.85
N GLY A 81 -4.71 8.55 1.03
CA GLY A 81 -5.67 8.86 -0.03
C GLY A 81 -5.84 7.80 -1.11
N LEU A 82 -5.05 6.71 -1.11
CA LEU A 82 -5.22 5.56 -2.01
C LEU A 82 -6.41 4.67 -1.65
N ILE A 83 -6.86 4.69 -0.42
CA ILE A 83 -7.99 3.88 0.07
C ILE A 83 -9.12 4.81 0.50
N ASP A 84 -10.34 4.45 0.17
CA ASP A 84 -11.53 5.04 0.79
C ASP A 84 -11.68 4.47 2.21
N GLU A 85 -11.26 5.26 3.21
CA GLU A 85 -11.26 4.84 4.63
C GLU A 85 -12.67 4.54 5.15
N ASN A 86 -13.71 5.24 4.66
CA ASN A 86 -15.08 4.97 5.06
C ASN A 86 -15.58 3.63 4.50
N ALA A 87 -15.26 3.33 3.25
CA ALA A 87 -15.59 2.05 2.65
C ALA A 87 -14.78 0.91 3.28
N LEU A 88 -13.50 1.14 3.61
CA LEU A 88 -12.67 0.18 4.33
C LEU A 88 -13.23 -0.13 5.72
N TYR A 89 -13.64 0.91 6.48
CA TYR A 89 -14.28 0.72 7.78
C TYR A 89 -15.52 -0.18 7.69
N LYS A 90 -16.40 0.07 6.70
CA LYS A 90 -17.58 -0.78 6.47
C LYS A 90 -17.19 -2.23 6.18
N LYS A 91 -16.18 -2.44 5.32
CA LYS A 91 -15.67 -3.78 4.99
C LYS A 91 -15.15 -4.51 6.22
N LEU A 92 -14.28 -3.87 7.00
CA LEU A 92 -13.68 -4.43 8.22
C LEU A 92 -14.75 -4.73 9.29
N LYS A 93 -15.71 -3.83 9.48
CA LYS A 93 -16.80 -4.02 10.44
C LYS A 93 -17.67 -5.23 10.10
N ASN A 94 -17.98 -5.42 8.82
CA ASN A 94 -18.90 -6.47 8.36
C ASN A 94 -18.23 -7.82 8.12
N HIS A 95 -16.89 -7.87 7.98
CA HIS A 95 -16.14 -9.09 7.68
C HIS A 95 -14.94 -9.22 8.60
N LYS A 96 -15.11 -9.92 9.71
CA LYS A 96 -14.09 -10.06 10.77
C LYS A 96 -12.83 -10.80 10.33
N THR A 97 -12.92 -11.64 9.31
CA THR A 97 -11.79 -12.37 8.72
C THR A 97 -10.96 -11.50 7.77
N PHE A 98 -11.54 -10.43 7.22
CA PHE A 98 -10.81 -9.43 6.45
C PHE A 98 -9.98 -8.57 7.38
N LYS A 99 -8.71 -8.36 7.06
CA LYS A 99 -7.76 -7.61 7.90
C LYS A 99 -7.10 -6.48 7.09
N ALA A 100 -6.63 -5.45 7.80
CA ALA A 100 -5.82 -4.40 7.19
C ALA A 100 -4.63 -4.02 8.07
N ILE A 101 -3.54 -3.55 7.42
CA ILE A 101 -2.39 -2.90 8.05
C ILE A 101 -2.20 -1.57 7.34
N LEU A 102 -2.28 -0.48 8.08
CA LEU A 102 -2.21 0.87 7.55
C LEU A 102 -1.20 1.69 8.33
N ASP A 103 -0.23 2.28 7.61
CA ASP A 103 0.77 3.19 8.19
C ASP A 103 0.51 4.66 7.80
N CYS A 104 -0.46 4.93 6.92
CA CYS A 104 -0.74 6.28 6.44
C CYS A 104 -2.24 6.49 6.20
N PHE A 105 -2.69 7.72 6.43
CA PHE A 105 -4.10 8.11 6.47
C PHE A 105 -4.34 9.39 5.67
N ILE A 106 -5.62 9.70 5.40
CA ILE A 106 -6.02 10.94 4.71
C ILE A 106 -5.74 12.15 5.59
N ILE A 107 -5.99 12.01 6.90
CA ILE A 107 -5.72 13.02 7.92
C ILE A 107 -4.80 12.38 8.97
N GLU A 108 -3.68 13.00 9.26
CA GLU A 108 -2.70 12.55 10.24
C GLU A 108 -2.45 13.67 11.28
N PRO A 109 -2.33 13.33 12.57
CA PRO A 109 -2.50 12.00 13.17
C PRO A 109 -3.92 11.48 13.09
N TYR A 110 -4.06 10.13 13.00
CA TYR A 110 -5.34 9.48 12.77
C TYR A 110 -6.08 9.15 14.08
N PHE A 111 -7.28 9.71 14.25
CA PHE A 111 -8.19 9.44 15.38
C PHE A 111 -9.56 8.92 14.92
N GLY A 112 -9.63 8.36 13.72
CA GLY A 112 -10.88 7.97 13.09
C GLY A 112 -11.44 6.62 13.52
N LYS A 113 -12.51 6.19 12.87
CA LYS A 113 -13.31 5.01 13.26
C LYS A 113 -12.55 3.69 13.19
N LEU A 114 -11.46 3.59 12.43
CA LEU A 114 -10.66 2.36 12.31
C LEU A 114 -9.98 1.99 13.63
N THR A 115 -9.68 2.96 14.51
CA THR A 115 -9.09 2.69 15.85
C THR A 115 -9.97 1.83 16.76
N LYS A 116 -11.26 1.69 16.42
CA LYS A 116 -12.25 0.94 17.21
C LYS A 116 -12.43 -0.51 16.73
N LEU A 117 -11.59 -0.97 15.80
CA LEU A 117 -11.71 -2.30 15.19
C LEU A 117 -10.52 -3.19 15.55
N ASP A 118 -10.78 -4.48 15.83
CA ASP A 118 -9.77 -5.45 16.25
C ASP A 118 -9.03 -6.13 15.07
N ASN A 119 -9.59 -5.99 13.86
CA ASN A 119 -9.05 -6.61 12.65
C ASN A 119 -8.26 -5.63 11.76
N VAL A 120 -7.74 -4.56 12.36
CA VAL A 120 -6.85 -3.61 11.71
C VAL A 120 -5.67 -3.26 12.61
N ILE A 121 -4.48 -3.18 12.02
CA ILE A 121 -3.27 -2.66 12.67
C ILE A 121 -3.01 -1.28 12.08
N LEU A 122 -2.85 -0.29 12.95
CA LEU A 122 -2.58 1.10 12.57
C LEU A 122 -1.24 1.53 13.16
N SER A 123 -0.42 2.22 12.37
CA SER A 123 0.82 2.86 12.83
C SER A 123 0.86 4.33 12.38
N PRO A 124 1.54 5.21 13.13
CA PRO A 124 1.45 6.65 12.90
C PRO A 124 2.44 7.14 11.83
N HIS A 125 2.41 6.54 10.63
CA HIS A 125 3.24 6.89 9.46
C HIS A 125 4.75 6.78 9.77
N VAL A 126 5.17 5.65 10.33
CA VAL A 126 6.53 5.40 10.82
C VAL A 126 7.33 4.39 9.99
N ALA A 127 6.81 3.95 8.86
CA ALA A 127 7.47 2.93 8.03
C ALA A 127 8.90 3.31 7.57
N SER A 128 9.24 4.59 7.57
CA SER A 128 10.58 5.10 7.24
C SER A 128 11.39 5.59 8.46
N PHE A 129 10.92 5.41 9.69
CA PHE A 129 11.50 6.02 10.90
C PHE A 129 12.55 5.14 11.58
N THR A 130 13.24 4.26 10.84
CA THR A 130 14.44 3.62 11.37
C THR A 130 15.66 4.53 11.16
N GLN A 131 16.66 4.45 12.05
CA GLN A 131 17.88 5.26 11.96
C GLN A 131 18.55 5.07 10.59
N GLU A 132 18.71 3.82 10.16
CA GLU A 132 19.37 3.48 8.88
C GLU A 132 18.62 4.05 7.67
N THR A 133 17.28 4.11 7.75
CA THR A 133 16.48 4.68 6.66
C THR A 133 16.62 6.19 6.64
N ARG A 134 16.61 6.85 7.80
CA ARG A 134 16.81 8.29 7.94
C ARG A 134 18.18 8.70 7.39
N ASP A 135 19.26 8.05 7.82
CA ASP A 135 20.62 8.31 7.36
C ASP A 135 20.74 8.17 5.83
N LYS A 136 20.12 7.12 5.26
CA LYS A 136 20.06 6.95 3.81
C LYS A 136 19.29 8.05 3.10
N MET A 137 18.16 8.48 3.63
CA MET A 137 17.34 9.54 3.04
C MET A 137 18.09 10.87 3.03
N GLU A 138 18.72 11.24 4.12
CA GLU A 138 19.52 12.47 4.26
C GLU A 138 20.73 12.45 3.29
N LYS A 139 21.52 11.37 3.31
CA LYS A 139 22.64 11.20 2.40
C LYS A 139 22.22 11.27 0.92
N ASN A 140 21.14 10.59 0.55
CA ASN A 140 20.65 10.62 -0.84
C ASN A 140 20.12 12.00 -1.24
N SER A 141 19.46 12.71 -0.32
CA SER A 141 18.98 14.07 -0.56
C SER A 141 20.16 15.03 -0.80
N PHE A 142 21.20 14.96 0.00
CA PHE A 142 22.43 15.72 -0.19
C PHE A 142 23.07 15.42 -1.54
N ILE A 143 23.30 14.13 -1.86
CA ILE A 143 23.90 13.70 -3.14
C ILE A 143 23.08 14.21 -4.33
N ASN A 144 21.75 14.14 -4.25
CA ASN A 144 20.87 14.62 -5.33
C ASN A 144 20.94 16.14 -5.46
N CYS A 145 21.03 16.88 -4.35
CA CYS A 145 21.20 18.32 -4.35
C CYS A 145 22.50 18.73 -5.07
N VAL A 146 23.63 18.16 -4.65
CA VAL A 146 24.95 18.41 -5.26
C VAL A 146 24.97 18.09 -6.75
N LYS A 147 24.42 16.94 -7.16
CA LYS A 147 24.34 16.56 -8.58
C LYS A 147 23.51 17.54 -9.42
N ASN A 148 22.41 18.07 -8.86
CA ASN A 148 21.54 19.00 -9.59
C ASN A 148 22.11 20.43 -9.65
N LEU A 149 22.91 20.82 -8.68
CA LEU A 149 23.61 22.10 -8.66
C LEU A 149 24.83 22.13 -9.58
N LYS A 150 25.22 20.98 -10.19
CA LYS A 150 26.41 20.84 -11.05
C LYS A 150 27.72 21.33 -10.38
N ILE A 151 27.80 21.21 -9.05
CA ILE A 151 28.99 21.48 -8.25
C ILE A 151 29.81 20.19 -8.12
#